data_ff76c5a41f1d973f50aa328b756476b8
#
_entry.id   ff76c5a41f1d973f50aa328b756476b8
#
_cell.length_a   1.000
_cell.length_b   1.000
_cell.length_c   1.000
_cell.angle_alpha   90.00
_cell.angle_beta   90.00
_cell.angle_gamma   90.00
#
_symmetry.space_group_name_H-M   'P 1'
#
loop_
_entity.id
_entity.type
_entity.pdbx_description
1 polymer ?
#
loop_
_entity_poly.entity_id
_entity_poly.type
_entity_poly.pdbx_seq_one_letter_code
_entity_poly.pdbx_strand_id
1 'polypeptide(L)'
;LDDSLSEATLKTYLEALDGNRHYFLQSDIAYFSRYRNSLDESLRSGDMDPVFDIFRLYRLRTQQNLGYALSLLDQEPDFSVDEDYVFDRKDMPWLARPAEMQDLWRRRVKNDALGLMLADKSWKETAGILRKRYTRVLDRVNKLDSDDVFETFMNAFAMTLDPHSNYLSPRQSEEYKIQMSLSYEGIGASLQLDEEFVQVMNVIPGGPAAVDGRLKATDRITAVGQDDGNEMVDVVGWELDDV
;
A
#
# COMPACT_ATOMS: atom_id res chain seq x y z
N LEU A 1 20.73 -3.28 -19.48
CA LEU A 1 19.73 -2.23 -19.36
C LEU A 1 19.65 -1.50 -20.69
N ASP A 2 18.48 -1.48 -21.30
CA ASP A 2 18.19 -0.89 -22.61
C ASP A 2 16.74 -0.41 -22.68
N ASP A 3 16.37 0.24 -23.79
CA ASP A 3 15.01 0.78 -24.00
C ASP A 3 13.91 -0.28 -23.91
N SER A 4 14.19 -1.53 -24.32
CA SER A 4 13.22 -2.62 -24.24
C SER A 4 12.90 -2.97 -22.80
N LEU A 5 13.91 -3.01 -21.94
CA LEU A 5 13.75 -3.24 -20.52
C LEU A 5 13.07 -2.05 -19.83
N SER A 6 13.42 -0.81 -20.24
CA SER A 6 12.76 0.40 -19.76
C SER A 6 11.24 0.37 -20.05
N GLU A 7 10.85 0.03 -21.28
CA GLU A 7 9.44 -0.10 -21.67
C GLU A 7 8.72 -1.19 -20.87
N ALA A 8 9.33 -2.35 -20.72
CA ALA A 8 8.75 -3.45 -19.95
C ALA A 8 8.58 -3.06 -18.47
N THR A 9 9.58 -2.40 -17.88
CA THR A 9 9.53 -1.90 -16.50
C THR A 9 8.42 -0.88 -16.32
N LEU A 10 8.29 0.09 -17.23
CA LEU A 10 7.19 1.07 -17.18
C LEU A 10 5.83 0.37 -17.18
N LYS A 11 5.63 -0.58 -18.10
CA LYS A 11 4.39 -1.34 -18.19
C LYS A 11 4.09 -2.07 -16.88
N THR A 12 5.07 -2.81 -16.35
CA THR A 12 4.91 -3.58 -15.11
C THR A 12 4.65 -2.67 -13.91
N TYR A 13 5.31 -1.52 -13.85
CA TYR A 13 5.09 -0.54 -12.77
C TYR A 13 3.67 0.05 -12.82
N LEU A 14 3.17 0.41 -14.00
CA LEU A 14 1.80 0.89 -14.17
C LEU A 14 0.76 -0.20 -13.82
N GLU A 15 1.05 -1.45 -14.16
CA GLU A 15 0.21 -2.60 -13.78
C GLU A 15 0.23 -2.85 -12.26
N ALA A 16 1.37 -2.65 -11.60
CA ALA A 16 1.47 -2.76 -10.14
C ALA A 16 0.64 -1.67 -9.43
N LEU A 17 0.60 -0.46 -9.96
CA LEU A 17 -0.17 0.65 -9.39
C LEU A 17 -1.67 0.55 -9.71
N ASP A 18 -2.03 0.23 -10.95
CA ASP A 18 -3.42 0.23 -11.42
C ASP A 18 -3.71 -0.90 -12.42
N GLY A 19 -3.43 -2.14 -12.03
CA GLY A 19 -3.62 -3.31 -12.89
C GLY A 19 -5.06 -3.49 -13.37
N ASN A 20 -6.03 -3.07 -12.59
CA ASN A 20 -7.46 -3.16 -12.93
C ASN A 20 -8.02 -1.89 -13.59
N ARG A 21 -7.18 -0.90 -13.87
CA ARG A 21 -7.53 0.35 -14.59
C ARG A 21 -8.70 1.11 -13.98
N HIS A 22 -8.63 1.29 -12.66
CA HIS A 22 -9.62 2.00 -11.87
C HIS A 22 -9.22 3.44 -11.52
N TYR A 23 -7.98 3.84 -11.82
CA TYR A 23 -7.45 5.14 -11.40
C TYR A 23 -6.98 6.00 -12.56
N PHE A 24 -6.05 5.50 -13.39
CA PHE A 24 -5.49 6.27 -14.49
C PHE A 24 -6.46 6.44 -15.65
N LEU A 25 -6.31 7.56 -16.34
CA LEU A 25 -6.94 7.83 -17.63
C LEU A 25 -5.95 7.56 -18.77
N GLN A 26 -6.46 7.40 -19.99
CA GLN A 26 -5.65 7.27 -21.20
C GLN A 26 -4.67 8.44 -21.37
N SER A 27 -5.07 9.65 -20.99
CA SER A 27 -4.20 10.84 -21.01
C SER A 27 -3.03 10.72 -20.04
N ASP A 28 -3.20 10.05 -18.90
CA ASP A 28 -2.14 9.84 -17.93
C ASP A 28 -1.11 8.85 -18.48
N ILE A 29 -1.58 7.78 -19.11
CA ILE A 29 -0.72 6.79 -19.78
C ILE A 29 0.05 7.43 -20.94
N ALA A 30 -0.62 8.28 -21.72
CA ALA A 30 0.06 9.04 -22.79
C ALA A 30 1.13 10.00 -22.22
N TYR A 31 0.87 10.61 -21.08
CA TYR A 31 1.85 11.43 -20.37
C TYR A 31 3.07 10.61 -19.92
N PHE A 32 2.87 9.40 -19.38
CA PHE A 32 3.95 8.53 -18.91
C PHE A 32 4.78 7.92 -20.05
N SER A 33 4.26 7.90 -21.27
CA SER A 33 5.01 7.38 -22.43
C SER A 33 6.32 8.10 -22.67
N ARG A 34 6.51 9.32 -22.16
CA ARG A 34 7.79 10.05 -22.20
C ARG A 34 8.93 9.34 -21.43
N TYR A 35 8.55 8.51 -20.44
CA TYR A 35 9.51 7.75 -19.63
C TYR A 35 9.83 6.37 -20.21
N ARG A 36 9.22 6.04 -21.36
CA ARG A 36 9.29 4.72 -21.98
C ARG A 36 10.73 4.21 -22.19
N ASN A 37 11.63 5.12 -22.56
CA ASN A 37 13.01 4.79 -22.91
C ASN A 37 14.05 5.37 -21.93
N SER A 38 13.65 5.77 -20.72
CA SER A 38 14.56 6.42 -19.78
C SER A 38 14.59 5.83 -18.37
N LEU A 39 13.74 4.83 -18.07
CA LEU A 39 13.75 4.23 -16.73
C LEU A 39 15.00 3.38 -16.47
N ASP A 40 15.65 2.85 -17.50
CA ASP A 40 16.92 2.16 -17.34
C ASP A 40 18.07 3.13 -17.03
N GLU A 41 18.03 4.36 -17.55
CA GLU A 41 18.96 5.43 -17.16
C GLU A 41 18.69 5.91 -15.74
N SER A 42 17.41 5.99 -15.33
CA SER A 42 17.02 6.26 -13.94
C SER A 42 17.66 5.27 -12.98
N LEU A 43 17.60 3.97 -13.29
CA LEU A 43 18.24 2.92 -12.50
C LEU A 43 19.77 3.04 -12.44
N ARG A 44 20.42 3.49 -13.54
CA ARG A 44 21.88 3.66 -13.56
C ARG A 44 22.35 4.90 -12.83
N SER A 45 21.60 5.99 -12.95
CA SER A 45 21.97 7.28 -12.36
C SER A 45 21.50 7.46 -10.91
N GLY A 46 20.48 6.69 -10.49
CA GLY A 46 19.77 6.90 -9.24
C GLY A 46 18.74 8.04 -9.29
N ASP A 47 18.49 8.63 -10.47
CA ASP A 47 17.45 9.64 -10.65
C ASP A 47 16.07 8.97 -10.73
N MET A 48 15.34 9.00 -9.64
CA MET A 48 14.01 8.39 -9.51
C MET A 48 12.86 9.39 -9.75
N ASP A 49 13.12 10.60 -10.19
CA ASP A 49 12.07 11.61 -10.45
C ASP A 49 10.95 11.09 -11.36
N PRO A 50 11.22 10.32 -12.45
CA PRO A 50 10.17 9.71 -13.26
C PRO A 50 9.26 8.75 -12.49
N VAL A 51 9.82 7.97 -11.57
CA VAL A 51 9.10 6.99 -10.74
C VAL A 51 8.15 7.72 -9.78
N PHE A 52 8.68 8.72 -9.09
CA PHE A 52 7.88 9.53 -8.17
C PHE A 52 6.83 10.40 -8.88
N ASP A 53 7.09 10.83 -10.12
CA ASP A 53 6.11 11.59 -10.91
C ASP A 53 4.88 10.72 -11.25
N ILE A 54 5.11 9.48 -11.69
CA ILE A 54 4.05 8.50 -11.92
C ILE A 54 3.26 8.24 -10.64
N PHE A 55 3.95 8.03 -9.52
CA PHE A 55 3.30 7.74 -8.25
C PHE A 55 2.50 8.93 -7.70
N ARG A 56 3.00 10.17 -7.84
CA ARG A 56 2.25 11.39 -7.47
C ARG A 56 0.92 11.47 -8.20
N LEU A 57 0.91 11.17 -9.51
CA LEU A 57 -0.33 11.18 -10.29
C LEU A 57 -1.26 10.01 -9.88
N TYR A 58 -0.71 8.82 -9.61
CA TYR A 58 -1.48 7.71 -9.06
C TYR A 58 -2.18 8.09 -7.75
N ARG A 59 -1.44 8.68 -6.80
CA ARG A 59 -1.98 9.16 -5.51
C ARG A 59 -3.10 10.18 -5.73
N LEU A 60 -2.88 11.16 -6.61
CA LEU A 60 -3.89 12.17 -6.95
C LEU A 60 -5.16 11.53 -7.54
N ARG A 61 -5.02 10.62 -8.48
CA ARG A 61 -6.16 9.91 -9.09
C ARG A 61 -6.90 9.05 -8.08
N THR A 62 -6.19 8.38 -7.21
CA THR A 62 -6.78 7.59 -6.12
C THR A 62 -7.59 8.48 -5.18
N GLN A 63 -7.06 9.62 -4.77
CA GLN A 63 -7.76 10.60 -3.93
C GLN A 63 -9.04 11.12 -4.62
N GLN A 64 -8.96 11.48 -5.89
CA GLN A 64 -10.10 11.98 -6.66
C GLN A 64 -11.21 10.91 -6.77
N ASN A 65 -10.84 9.70 -7.14
CA ASN A 65 -11.80 8.63 -7.38
C ASN A 65 -12.43 8.09 -6.09
N LEU A 66 -11.64 7.91 -5.04
CA LEU A 66 -12.16 7.50 -3.73
C LEU A 66 -12.93 8.62 -3.05
N GLY A 67 -12.53 9.88 -3.21
CA GLY A 67 -13.32 11.03 -2.75
C GLY A 67 -14.70 11.07 -3.41
N TYR A 68 -14.77 10.83 -4.71
CA TYR A 68 -16.04 10.71 -5.43
C TYR A 68 -16.85 9.50 -4.92
N ALA A 69 -16.24 8.32 -4.78
CA ALA A 69 -16.91 7.14 -4.25
C ALA A 69 -17.50 7.37 -2.85
N LEU A 70 -16.75 8.07 -1.97
CA LEU A 70 -17.23 8.43 -0.63
C LEU A 70 -18.44 9.38 -0.66
N SER A 71 -18.48 10.32 -1.60
CA SER A 71 -19.62 11.22 -1.78
C SER A 71 -20.89 10.49 -2.24
N LEU A 72 -20.76 9.42 -3.00
CA LEU A 72 -21.88 8.60 -3.44
C LEU A 72 -22.57 7.84 -2.30
N LEU A 73 -21.89 7.66 -1.17
CA LEU A 73 -22.44 6.94 0.00
C LEU A 73 -23.44 7.77 0.82
N ASP A 74 -23.63 9.04 0.48
CA ASP A 74 -24.63 9.90 1.13
C ASP A 74 -26.06 9.59 0.69
N GLN A 75 -26.22 8.87 -0.42
CA GLN A 75 -27.51 8.46 -0.96
C GLN A 75 -27.49 6.99 -1.38
N GLU A 76 -28.59 6.29 -1.13
CA GLU A 76 -28.77 4.91 -1.57
C GLU A 76 -28.82 4.84 -3.10
N PRO A 77 -28.03 3.94 -3.73
CA PRO A 77 -28.08 3.75 -5.18
C PRO A 77 -29.46 3.26 -5.64
N ASP A 78 -29.87 3.69 -6.81
CA ASP A 78 -31.10 3.17 -7.41
C ASP A 78 -30.85 1.77 -8.01
N PHE A 79 -31.31 0.75 -7.31
CA PHE A 79 -31.19 -0.65 -7.71
C PHE A 79 -32.24 -1.09 -8.73
N SER A 80 -33.23 -0.25 -9.07
CA SER A 80 -34.19 -0.54 -10.12
C SER A 80 -33.61 -0.40 -11.53
N VAL A 81 -32.48 0.32 -11.65
CA VAL A 81 -31.76 0.48 -12.91
C VAL A 81 -30.91 -0.77 -13.14
N ASP A 82 -31.22 -1.50 -14.22
CA ASP A 82 -30.44 -2.66 -14.66
C ASP A 82 -29.17 -2.18 -15.37
N GLU A 83 -28.01 -2.53 -14.81
CA GLU A 83 -26.71 -2.14 -15.34
C GLU A 83 -25.60 -3.10 -14.89
N ASP A 84 -24.60 -3.27 -15.75
CA ASP A 84 -23.49 -4.18 -15.50
C ASP A 84 -22.29 -3.48 -14.85
N TYR A 85 -21.56 -4.23 -14.01
CA TYR A 85 -20.24 -3.86 -13.52
C TYR A 85 -19.22 -4.94 -13.88
N VAL A 86 -18.15 -4.54 -14.57
CA VAL A 86 -17.07 -5.44 -14.96
C VAL A 86 -15.98 -5.44 -13.88
N PHE A 87 -15.81 -6.58 -13.21
CA PHE A 87 -14.83 -6.75 -12.13
C PHE A 87 -13.39 -6.81 -12.63
N ASP A 88 -13.12 -7.65 -13.64
CA ASP A 88 -11.79 -7.82 -14.23
C ASP A 88 -11.65 -6.90 -15.44
N ARG A 89 -10.85 -5.86 -15.26
CA ARG A 89 -10.60 -4.84 -16.28
C ARG A 89 -9.15 -4.81 -16.76
N LYS A 90 -8.33 -5.76 -16.33
CA LYS A 90 -6.88 -5.77 -16.64
C LYS A 90 -6.57 -5.72 -18.14
N ASP A 91 -7.41 -6.32 -18.97
CA ASP A 91 -7.24 -6.35 -20.44
C ASP A 91 -8.08 -5.30 -21.18
N MET A 92 -8.84 -4.46 -20.44
CA MET A 92 -9.64 -3.40 -21.06
C MET A 92 -8.79 -2.17 -21.38
N PRO A 93 -9.19 -1.31 -22.32
CA PRO A 93 -8.48 -0.06 -22.53
C PRO A 93 -8.64 0.87 -21.32
N TRP A 94 -7.66 1.75 -21.14
CA TRP A 94 -7.75 2.86 -20.19
C TRP A 94 -8.89 3.80 -20.60
N LEU A 95 -9.67 4.28 -19.66
CA LEU A 95 -10.78 5.18 -19.92
C LEU A 95 -10.26 6.53 -20.43
N ALA A 96 -10.93 7.07 -21.45
CA ALA A 96 -10.48 8.30 -22.08
C ALA A 96 -10.91 9.55 -21.32
N ARG A 97 -12.06 9.52 -20.66
CA ARG A 97 -12.71 10.72 -20.11
C ARG A 97 -12.95 10.59 -18.60
N PRO A 98 -12.80 11.68 -17.83
CA PRO A 98 -13.13 11.69 -16.39
C PRO A 98 -14.57 11.25 -16.11
N ALA A 99 -15.54 11.58 -16.96
CA ALA A 99 -16.93 11.17 -16.81
C ALA A 99 -17.11 9.64 -16.89
N GLU A 100 -16.32 8.96 -17.73
CA GLU A 100 -16.33 7.49 -17.81
C GLU A 100 -15.75 6.86 -16.54
N MET A 101 -14.71 7.48 -15.96
CA MET A 101 -14.15 7.06 -14.69
C MET A 101 -15.14 7.25 -13.53
N GLN A 102 -15.87 8.38 -13.53
CA GLN A 102 -16.93 8.60 -12.53
C GLN A 102 -18.06 7.58 -12.67
N ASP A 103 -18.49 7.24 -13.91
CA ASP A 103 -19.51 6.20 -14.10
C ASP A 103 -19.01 4.82 -13.68
N LEU A 104 -17.76 4.48 -13.96
CA LEU A 104 -17.13 3.25 -13.47
C LEU A 104 -17.16 3.16 -11.93
N TRP A 105 -16.78 4.24 -11.24
CA TRP A 105 -16.79 4.27 -9.77
C TRP A 105 -18.21 4.27 -9.20
N ARG A 106 -19.16 4.92 -9.86
CA ARG A 106 -20.58 4.86 -9.48
C ARG A 106 -21.11 3.42 -9.54
N ARG A 107 -20.83 2.70 -10.64
CA ARG A 107 -21.22 1.29 -10.79
C ARG A 107 -20.52 0.41 -9.77
N ARG A 108 -19.25 0.67 -9.49
CA ARG A 108 -18.49 -0.06 -8.46
C ARG A 108 -19.11 0.11 -7.08
N VAL A 109 -19.42 1.34 -6.67
CA VAL A 109 -20.08 1.63 -5.38
C VAL A 109 -21.43 0.93 -5.28
N LYS A 110 -22.22 0.99 -6.36
CA LYS A 110 -23.53 0.30 -6.43
C LYS A 110 -23.37 -1.21 -6.30
N ASN A 111 -22.39 -1.80 -6.99
CA ASN A 111 -22.10 -3.23 -6.91
C ASN A 111 -21.62 -3.66 -5.52
N ASP A 112 -20.70 -2.91 -4.92
CA ASP A 112 -20.20 -3.17 -3.57
C ASP A 112 -21.33 -3.06 -2.53
N ALA A 113 -22.25 -2.10 -2.72
CA ALA A 113 -23.44 -1.94 -1.90
C ALA A 113 -24.43 -3.10 -2.08
N LEU A 114 -24.68 -3.52 -3.32
CA LEU A 114 -25.59 -4.62 -3.62
C LEU A 114 -25.19 -5.90 -2.89
N GLY A 115 -23.88 -6.25 -2.92
CA GLY A 115 -23.37 -7.43 -2.23
C GLY A 115 -23.60 -7.43 -0.72
N LEU A 116 -23.55 -6.26 -0.08
CA LEU A 116 -23.83 -6.12 1.36
C LEU A 116 -25.32 -6.13 1.67
N MET A 117 -26.15 -5.51 0.82
CA MET A 117 -27.61 -5.48 1.00
C MET A 117 -28.24 -6.85 0.73
N LEU A 118 -27.71 -7.63 -0.20
CA LEU A 118 -28.11 -9.03 -0.38
C LEU A 118 -27.75 -9.94 0.81
N ALA A 119 -26.85 -9.47 1.68
CA ALA A 119 -26.54 -10.10 2.97
C ALA A 119 -27.35 -9.48 4.12
N ASP A 120 -28.56 -9.02 3.85
CA ASP A 120 -29.57 -8.48 4.79
C ASP A 120 -29.12 -7.23 5.59
N LYS A 121 -28.14 -6.46 5.06
CA LYS A 121 -27.73 -5.20 5.70
C LYS A 121 -28.60 -4.05 5.22
N SER A 122 -28.98 -3.17 6.14
CA SER A 122 -29.62 -1.90 5.82
C SER A 122 -28.66 -0.99 5.05
N TRP A 123 -29.21 -0.02 4.31
CA TRP A 123 -28.38 0.98 3.63
C TRP A 123 -27.43 1.73 4.59
N LYS A 124 -27.92 2.12 5.76
CA LYS A 124 -27.10 2.81 6.77
C LYS A 124 -25.88 1.98 7.20
N GLU A 125 -26.05 0.69 7.42
CA GLU A 125 -24.94 -0.22 7.77
C GLU A 125 -24.00 -0.42 6.57
N THR A 126 -24.57 -0.61 5.38
CA THR A 126 -23.83 -0.77 4.12
C THR A 126 -22.94 0.46 3.85
N ALA A 127 -23.51 1.65 3.88
CA ALA A 127 -22.78 2.90 3.69
C ALA A 127 -21.67 3.07 4.73
N GLY A 128 -21.94 2.72 5.99
CA GLY A 128 -20.95 2.75 7.07
C GLY A 128 -19.77 1.80 6.82
N ILE A 129 -20.04 0.59 6.33
CA ILE A 129 -19.00 -0.39 5.99
C ILE A 129 -18.18 0.08 4.79
N LEU A 130 -18.83 0.53 3.72
CA LEU A 130 -18.15 0.98 2.50
C LEU A 130 -17.32 2.23 2.77
N ARG A 131 -17.82 3.18 3.59
CA ARG A 131 -17.06 4.36 4.02
C ARG A 131 -15.75 3.95 4.69
N LYS A 132 -15.80 3.02 5.64
CA LYS A 132 -14.60 2.49 6.31
C LYS A 132 -13.65 1.80 5.32
N ARG A 133 -14.17 1.02 4.35
CA ARG A 133 -13.34 0.34 3.34
C ARG A 133 -12.61 1.33 2.45
N TYR A 134 -13.31 2.30 1.88
CA TYR A 134 -12.73 3.30 0.97
C TYR A 134 -11.78 4.25 1.69
N THR A 135 -12.11 4.66 2.93
CA THR A 135 -11.19 5.46 3.75
C THR A 135 -9.90 4.71 4.04
N ARG A 136 -9.95 3.42 4.41
CA ARG A 136 -8.74 2.62 4.63
C ARG A 136 -7.84 2.52 3.39
N VAL A 137 -8.43 2.40 2.20
CA VAL A 137 -7.64 2.39 0.95
C VAL A 137 -6.98 3.74 0.73
N LEU A 138 -7.73 4.83 0.94
CA LEU A 138 -7.22 6.19 0.80
C LEU A 138 -6.09 6.47 1.80
N ASP A 139 -6.27 6.11 3.06
CA ASP A 139 -5.27 6.28 4.12
C ASP A 139 -4.00 5.48 3.82
N ARG A 140 -4.15 4.23 3.34
CA ARG A 140 -3.00 3.41 2.92
C ARG A 140 -2.19 4.10 1.83
N VAL A 141 -2.84 4.59 0.77
CA VAL A 141 -2.13 5.26 -0.34
C VAL A 141 -1.50 6.58 0.11
N ASN A 142 -2.13 7.29 1.04
CA ASN A 142 -1.58 8.54 1.58
C ASN A 142 -0.37 8.33 2.50
N LYS A 143 -0.32 7.19 3.20
CA LYS A 143 0.78 6.81 4.10
C LYS A 143 2.01 6.26 3.36
N LEU A 144 1.89 5.81 2.11
CA LEU A 144 3.04 5.32 1.35
C LEU A 144 4.11 6.41 1.26
N ASP A 145 5.31 6.08 1.70
CA ASP A 145 6.47 6.96 1.69
C ASP A 145 7.38 6.75 0.46
N SER A 146 8.57 7.33 0.47
CA SER A 146 9.52 7.21 -0.62
C SER A 146 10.07 5.80 -0.78
N ASP A 147 10.25 5.09 0.32
CA ASP A 147 10.83 3.75 0.33
C ASP A 147 9.85 2.72 -0.21
N ASP A 148 8.55 2.85 0.15
CA ASP A 148 7.46 2.04 -0.40
C ASP A 148 7.34 2.21 -1.92
N VAL A 149 7.42 3.45 -2.40
CA VAL A 149 7.35 3.77 -3.82
C VAL A 149 8.55 3.19 -4.58
N PHE A 150 9.75 3.35 -4.01
CA PHE A 150 10.97 2.79 -4.56
C PHE A 150 10.91 1.27 -4.60
N GLU A 151 10.47 0.62 -3.52
CA GLU A 151 10.30 -0.83 -3.44
C GLU A 151 9.33 -1.33 -4.51
N THR A 152 8.17 -0.67 -4.65
CA THR A 152 7.18 -1.03 -5.68
C THR A 152 7.77 -0.97 -7.08
N PHE A 153 8.54 0.07 -7.37
CA PHE A 153 9.22 0.22 -8.66
C PHE A 153 10.32 -0.84 -8.86
N MET A 154 11.15 -1.08 -7.86
CA MET A 154 12.23 -2.07 -7.94
C MET A 154 11.68 -3.50 -8.10
N ASN A 155 10.55 -3.80 -7.49
CA ASN A 155 9.86 -5.06 -7.70
C ASN A 155 9.31 -5.15 -9.14
N ALA A 156 8.72 -4.09 -9.66
CA ALA A 156 8.29 -4.04 -11.07
C ALA A 156 9.46 -4.27 -12.03
N PHE A 157 10.62 -3.67 -11.77
CA PHE A 157 11.84 -3.90 -12.53
C PHE A 157 12.35 -5.34 -12.40
N ALA A 158 12.45 -5.89 -11.18
CA ALA A 158 12.92 -7.25 -10.94
C ALA A 158 12.06 -8.29 -11.66
N MET A 159 10.74 -8.13 -11.65
CA MET A 159 9.80 -9.00 -12.34
C MET A 159 9.97 -8.99 -13.87
N THR A 160 10.52 -7.92 -14.46
CA THR A 160 10.81 -7.89 -15.91
C THR A 160 12.05 -8.70 -16.28
N LEU A 161 12.94 -8.94 -15.33
CA LEU A 161 14.14 -9.77 -15.51
C LEU A 161 13.81 -11.26 -15.33
N ASP A 162 13.09 -11.56 -14.24
CA ASP A 162 12.62 -12.91 -13.93
C ASP A 162 11.35 -12.80 -13.05
N PRO A 163 10.25 -13.50 -13.41
CA PRO A 163 9.00 -13.48 -12.64
C PRO A 163 9.13 -13.95 -11.18
N HIS A 164 10.24 -14.60 -10.83
CA HIS A 164 10.54 -15.09 -9.47
C HIS A 164 11.50 -14.16 -8.71
N SER A 165 11.96 -13.08 -9.34
CA SER A 165 12.86 -12.12 -8.70
C SER A 165 12.08 -11.06 -7.94
N ASN A 166 12.52 -10.77 -6.72
CA ASN A 166 12.01 -9.70 -5.88
C ASN A 166 13.15 -8.78 -5.43
N TYR A 167 12.85 -7.51 -5.30
CA TYR A 167 13.64 -6.59 -4.52
C TYR A 167 13.20 -6.70 -3.06
N LEU A 168 14.15 -6.84 -2.17
CA LEU A 168 13.92 -6.75 -0.72
C LEU A 168 14.50 -5.43 -0.23
N SER A 169 13.71 -4.62 0.42
CA SER A 169 14.21 -3.45 1.16
C SER A 169 15.24 -3.89 2.21
N PRO A 170 16.13 -3.00 2.68
CA PRO A 170 17.10 -3.35 3.73
C PRO A 170 16.45 -4.05 4.90
N ARG A 171 15.30 -3.56 5.36
CA ARG A 171 14.51 -4.13 6.44
C ARG A 171 13.99 -5.53 6.11
N GLN A 172 13.33 -5.72 4.98
CA GLN A 172 12.84 -7.04 4.55
C GLN A 172 13.99 -8.04 4.36
N SER A 173 15.17 -7.55 3.92
CA SER A 173 16.36 -8.39 3.80
C SER A 173 16.85 -8.87 5.16
N GLU A 174 16.77 -8.04 6.21
CA GLU A 174 17.09 -8.46 7.57
C GLU A 174 16.08 -9.47 8.12
N GLU A 175 14.78 -9.21 7.95
CA GLU A 175 13.74 -10.16 8.33
C GLU A 175 13.92 -11.51 7.63
N TYR A 176 14.21 -11.49 6.33
CA TYR A 176 14.49 -12.70 5.56
C TYR A 176 15.72 -13.46 6.11
N LYS A 177 16.81 -12.74 6.43
CA LYS A 177 18.01 -13.35 7.05
C LYS A 177 17.67 -14.00 8.39
N ILE A 178 16.89 -13.32 9.24
CA ILE A 178 16.44 -13.85 10.54
C ILE A 178 15.64 -15.14 10.34
N GLN A 179 14.68 -15.13 9.40
CA GLN A 179 13.88 -16.33 9.08
C GLN A 179 14.73 -17.50 8.56
N MET A 180 15.71 -17.20 7.71
CA MET A 180 16.61 -18.23 7.15
C MET A 180 17.66 -18.75 8.13
N SER A 181 18.12 -17.91 9.06
CA SER A 181 19.12 -18.32 10.07
C SER A 181 18.53 -19.19 11.18
N LEU A 182 17.18 -19.28 11.28
CA LEU A 182 16.47 -19.99 12.35
C LEU A 182 16.90 -19.54 13.77
N SER A 183 17.60 -18.41 13.88
CA SER A 183 18.01 -17.79 15.14
C SER A 183 17.36 -16.42 15.26
N TYR A 184 16.75 -16.15 16.38
CA TYR A 184 16.12 -14.87 16.69
C TYR A 184 17.03 -14.11 17.67
N GLU A 185 17.68 -13.05 17.19
CA GLU A 185 18.42 -12.13 18.04
C GLU A 185 17.51 -10.95 18.40
N GLY A 186 17.31 -10.71 19.69
CA GLY A 186 16.45 -9.65 20.17
C GLY A 186 16.20 -9.73 21.68
N ILE A 187 15.43 -8.81 22.22
CA ILE A 187 15.12 -8.74 23.65
C ILE A 187 14.33 -9.95 24.18
N GLY A 188 13.74 -10.74 23.31
CA GLY A 188 12.93 -11.90 23.71
C GLY A 188 11.54 -11.50 24.21
N ALA A 189 10.89 -10.57 23.54
CA ALA A 189 9.51 -10.17 23.79
C ALA A 189 8.72 -10.06 22.47
N SER A 190 7.44 -10.39 22.50
CA SER A 190 6.51 -10.08 21.40
C SER A 190 5.81 -8.75 21.68
N LEU A 191 5.77 -7.90 20.66
CA LEU A 191 5.28 -6.54 20.75
C LEU A 191 4.03 -6.38 19.86
N GLN A 192 3.16 -5.43 20.21
CA GLN A 192 1.99 -5.05 19.41
C GLN A 192 1.73 -3.55 19.57
N LEU A 193 1.28 -2.90 18.51
CA LEU A 193 0.82 -1.52 18.59
C LEU A 193 -0.57 -1.49 19.26
N ASP A 194 -0.68 -0.73 20.37
CA ASP A 194 -1.91 -0.44 21.10
C ASP A 194 -2.13 1.08 21.12
N GLU A 195 -3.02 1.56 20.26
CA GLU A 195 -3.23 2.99 19.97
C GLU A 195 -1.92 3.67 19.51
N GLU A 196 -1.30 4.49 20.35
CA GLU A 196 -0.06 5.22 20.09
C GLU A 196 1.16 4.61 20.79
N PHE A 197 0.99 3.48 21.50
CA PHE A 197 2.06 2.83 22.26
C PHE A 197 2.39 1.46 21.69
N VAL A 198 3.67 1.11 21.69
CA VAL A 198 4.10 -0.27 21.50
C VAL A 198 4.03 -0.99 22.84
N GLN A 199 3.18 -2.01 22.91
CA GLN A 199 2.94 -2.77 24.13
C GLN A 199 3.58 -4.16 24.05
N VAL A 200 4.18 -4.59 25.18
CA VAL A 200 4.69 -5.95 25.35
C VAL A 200 3.51 -6.91 25.53
N MET A 201 3.33 -7.83 24.60
CA MET A 201 2.27 -8.85 24.67
C MET A 201 2.72 -10.03 25.52
N ASN A 202 3.91 -10.56 25.25
CA ASN A 202 4.48 -11.67 25.98
C ASN A 202 6.01 -11.52 26.07
N VAL A 203 6.57 -12.00 27.16
CA VAL A 203 8.03 -12.20 27.32
C VAL A 203 8.35 -13.67 27.05
N ILE A 204 9.28 -13.93 26.13
CA ILE A 204 9.64 -15.28 25.69
C ILE A 204 10.47 -15.97 26.80
N PRO A 205 10.03 -17.12 27.32
CA PRO A 205 10.77 -17.83 28.34
C PRO A 205 12.22 -18.19 27.90
N GLY A 206 13.20 -17.85 28.73
CA GLY A 206 14.62 -18.07 28.43
C GLY A 206 15.26 -16.98 27.55
N GLY A 207 14.51 -16.02 27.07
CA GLY A 207 15.04 -14.84 26.37
C GLY A 207 15.65 -13.81 27.30
N PRO A 208 16.42 -12.84 26.76
CA PRO A 208 17.10 -11.81 27.57
C PRO A 208 16.19 -11.07 28.54
N ALA A 209 15.00 -10.62 28.07
CA ALA A 209 14.03 -9.92 28.91
C ALA A 209 13.47 -10.79 30.04
N ALA A 210 13.27 -12.10 29.78
CA ALA A 210 12.82 -13.03 30.83
C ALA A 210 13.90 -13.27 31.89
N VAL A 211 15.15 -13.33 31.48
CA VAL A 211 16.30 -13.50 32.41
C VAL A 211 16.51 -12.24 33.25
N ASP A 212 16.39 -11.06 32.64
CA ASP A 212 16.48 -9.77 33.35
C ASP A 212 15.31 -9.56 34.32
N GLY A 213 14.09 -9.95 33.93
CA GLY A 213 12.88 -9.96 34.75
C GLY A 213 12.23 -8.60 34.99
N ARG A 214 12.75 -7.50 34.48
CA ARG A 214 12.17 -6.16 34.61
C ARG A 214 10.99 -5.96 33.63
N LEU A 215 11.14 -6.39 32.37
CA LEU A 215 10.11 -6.25 31.33
C LEU A 215 9.01 -7.30 31.54
N LYS A 216 7.76 -6.87 31.48
CA LYS A 216 6.59 -7.72 31.70
C LYS A 216 5.56 -7.55 30.59
N ALA A 217 4.71 -8.55 30.45
CA ALA A 217 3.52 -8.42 29.60
C ALA A 217 2.67 -7.22 30.08
N THR A 218 2.10 -6.49 29.12
CA THR A 218 1.34 -5.24 29.28
C THR A 218 2.15 -3.98 29.52
N ASP A 219 3.49 -4.07 29.66
CA ASP A 219 4.32 -2.86 29.70
C ASP A 219 4.23 -2.11 28.35
N ARG A 220 4.27 -0.78 28.42
CA ARG A 220 4.28 0.10 27.26
C ARG A 220 5.68 0.68 27.06
N ILE A 221 6.19 0.59 25.84
CA ILE A 221 7.48 1.17 25.48
C ILE A 221 7.26 2.63 25.10
N THR A 222 7.88 3.53 25.84
CA THR A 222 7.79 4.97 25.62
C THR A 222 9.06 5.56 25.05
N ALA A 223 10.19 4.89 25.25
CA ALA A 223 11.47 5.31 24.71
C ALA A 223 12.41 4.12 24.51
N VAL A 224 13.31 4.21 23.56
CA VAL A 224 14.37 3.25 23.28
C VAL A 224 15.73 3.95 23.27
N GLY A 225 16.78 3.24 23.66
CA GLY A 225 18.16 3.75 23.63
C GLY A 225 19.09 2.75 22.94
N GLN A 226 20.14 3.27 22.30
CA GLN A 226 21.21 2.45 21.73
C GLN A 226 22.18 1.96 22.85
N ASP A 227 22.93 0.91 22.56
CA ASP A 227 23.81 0.19 23.50
C ASP A 227 24.85 1.05 24.25
N ASP A 228 25.23 2.17 23.71
CA ASP A 228 26.18 3.12 24.31
C ASP A 228 25.53 4.09 25.34
N GLY A 229 24.25 3.93 25.59
CA GLY A 229 23.61 4.29 26.86
C GLY A 229 23.35 5.74 27.15
N ASN A 230 23.43 6.65 26.18
CA ASN A 230 23.39 8.07 26.52
C ASN A 230 22.14 8.87 26.02
N GLU A 231 21.36 8.37 25.10
CA GLU A 231 20.17 9.13 24.64
C GLU A 231 18.99 8.20 24.44
N MET A 232 17.95 8.42 25.24
CA MET A 232 16.66 7.74 25.08
C MET A 232 15.84 8.53 24.06
N VAL A 233 15.42 7.87 22.98
CA VAL A 233 14.57 8.44 21.95
C VAL A 233 13.13 8.09 22.29
N ASP A 234 12.26 9.10 22.35
CA ASP A 234 10.82 8.93 22.54
C ASP A 234 10.22 8.27 21.28
N VAL A 235 9.49 7.17 21.48
CA VAL A 235 8.90 6.37 20.40
C VAL A 235 7.38 6.32 20.46
N VAL A 236 6.75 7.16 21.28
CA VAL A 236 5.28 7.25 21.34
C VAL A 236 4.74 7.75 20.00
N GLY A 237 3.79 7.02 19.44
CA GLY A 237 3.21 7.33 18.12
C GLY A 237 4.01 6.81 16.92
N TRP A 238 5.12 6.12 17.14
CA TRP A 238 5.87 5.46 16.07
C TRP A 238 5.15 4.19 15.60
N GLU A 239 5.40 3.78 14.37
CA GLU A 239 4.94 2.48 13.88
C GLU A 239 5.69 1.36 14.65
N LEU A 240 5.00 0.20 14.84
CA LEU A 240 5.54 -0.92 15.59
C LEU A 240 6.94 -1.34 15.11
N ASP A 241 7.12 -1.24 13.85
CA ASP A 241 8.31 -1.72 13.15
C ASP A 241 9.50 -0.74 13.26
N ASP A 242 9.23 0.54 13.55
CA ASP A 242 10.26 1.55 13.75
C ASP A 242 10.81 1.52 15.19
N VAL A 243 10.07 0.90 16.11
CA VAL A 243 10.42 0.73 17.53
C VAL A 243 11.19 -0.54 17.78
#